data_b5cf8d39f7241dc4a5e35a620e1828d3
#
_entry.id   b5cf8d39f7241dc4a5e35a620e1828d3
#
_cell.length_a   1.000
_cell.length_b   1.000
_cell.length_c   1.000
_cell.angle_alpha   90.00
_cell.angle_beta   90.00
_cell.angle_gamma   90.00
#
_symmetry.space_group_name_H-M   'P 1'
#
loop_
_entity.id
_entity.type
_entity.pdbx_description
1 polymer ?
#
loop_
_entity_poly.entity_id
_entity_poly.type
_entity_poly.pdbx_seq_one_letter_code
_entity_poly.pdbx_strand_id
1 'polypeptide(L)'
;MDIKTQRGRICCSYSSDLQNWHYKGIAIAENFHLSYPYIFEYNGKIFMIPETNRSFEVRLYECLNFPDKWECKHILLRGRYTEPSIIMHDSIWYLFLTETGSNILRLFYSDKLVTDWIEHPRSPILVDDKARARS
;
A
#
# COMPACT_ATOMS: atom_id res chain seq x y z
N MET A 1 -16.47 5.03 1.63
CA MET A 1 -16.91 4.19 0.49
C MET A 1 -17.92 4.98 -0.34
N ASP A 2 -17.74 5.05 -1.63
CA ASP A 2 -18.72 5.68 -2.52
C ASP A 2 -19.90 4.72 -2.71
N ILE A 3 -21.08 5.10 -2.19
CA ILE A 3 -22.27 4.24 -2.18
C ILE A 3 -22.77 3.96 -3.61
N LYS A 4 -22.55 4.87 -4.56
CA LYS A 4 -23.00 4.71 -5.96
C LYS A 4 -22.14 3.74 -6.75
N THR A 5 -20.85 3.68 -6.48
CA THR A 5 -19.90 2.85 -7.24
C THR A 5 -19.40 1.65 -6.46
N GLN A 6 -19.69 1.55 -5.15
CA GLN A 6 -19.17 0.55 -4.22
C GLN A 6 -17.62 0.49 -4.21
N ARG A 7 -16.96 1.61 -4.53
CA ARG A 7 -15.50 1.73 -4.57
C ARG A 7 -14.98 2.44 -3.34
N GLY A 8 -13.94 1.89 -2.73
CA GLY A 8 -13.15 2.61 -1.73
C GLY A 8 -12.28 3.66 -2.38
N ARG A 9 -12.07 4.77 -1.65
CA ARG A 9 -11.14 5.84 -1.99
C ARG A 9 -10.29 6.13 -0.77
N ILE A 10 -9.07 6.58 -0.97
CA ILE A 10 -8.26 7.07 0.14
C ILE A 10 -8.65 8.52 0.40
N CYS A 11 -9.07 8.78 1.63
CA CYS A 11 -9.50 10.10 2.08
C CYS A 11 -8.55 10.62 3.15
N CYS A 12 -8.53 11.92 3.30
CA CYS A 12 -7.70 12.63 4.27
C CYS A 12 -8.59 13.36 5.28
N SER A 13 -8.21 13.25 6.56
CA SER A 13 -8.73 14.06 7.66
C SER A 13 -7.57 14.54 8.52
N TYR A 14 -7.74 15.65 9.20
CA TYR A 14 -6.73 16.21 10.10
C TYR A 14 -7.33 16.57 11.46
N SER A 15 -6.48 16.56 12.47
CA SER A 15 -6.82 16.98 13.84
C SER A 15 -5.61 17.67 14.46
N SER A 16 -5.85 18.68 15.29
CA SER A 16 -4.83 19.35 16.11
C SER A 16 -4.78 18.81 17.54
N ASP A 17 -5.79 18.08 17.96
CA ASP A 17 -5.95 17.61 19.36
C ASP A 17 -6.16 16.08 19.47
N LEU A 18 -6.17 15.36 18.33
CA LEU A 18 -6.44 13.93 18.20
C LEU A 18 -7.85 13.50 18.70
N GLN A 19 -8.73 14.46 18.96
CA GLN A 19 -10.10 14.22 19.40
C GLN A 19 -11.10 14.71 18.37
N ASN A 20 -10.87 15.90 17.83
CA ASN A 20 -11.75 16.53 16.82
C ASN A 20 -11.10 16.39 15.44
N TRP A 21 -11.76 15.66 14.54
CA TRP A 21 -11.27 15.36 13.20
C TRP A 21 -12.05 16.13 12.14
N HIS A 22 -11.33 16.77 11.25
CA HIS A 22 -11.90 17.54 10.13
C HIS A 22 -11.59 16.83 8.81
N TYR A 23 -12.64 16.47 8.10
CA TYR A 23 -12.50 15.87 6.77
C TYR A 23 -11.96 16.89 5.79
N LYS A 24 -10.88 16.56 5.10
CA LYS A 24 -10.23 17.43 4.11
C LYS A 24 -10.63 17.10 2.67
N GLY A 25 -10.87 15.85 2.38
CA GLY A 25 -11.26 15.44 1.04
C GLY A 25 -10.64 14.09 0.61
N ILE A 26 -10.77 13.83 -0.68
CA ILE A 26 -10.22 12.64 -1.32
C ILE A 26 -8.75 12.88 -1.66
N ALA A 27 -7.88 12.02 -1.18
CA ALA A 27 -6.45 12.02 -1.48
C ALA A 27 -6.14 11.23 -2.76
N ILE A 28 -6.72 10.02 -2.89
CA ILE A 28 -6.56 9.19 -4.09
C ILE A 28 -7.91 8.59 -4.48
N ALA A 29 -8.28 8.74 -5.74
CA ALA A 29 -9.43 8.10 -6.36
C ALA A 29 -9.02 7.43 -7.67
N GLU A 30 -9.40 6.17 -7.84
CA GLU A 30 -9.14 5.37 -9.04
C GLU A 30 -10.46 4.79 -9.59
N ASN A 31 -10.40 4.19 -10.75
CA ASN A 31 -11.54 3.47 -11.33
C ASN A 31 -11.77 2.08 -10.70
N PHE A 32 -11.00 1.72 -9.69
CA PHE A 32 -11.09 0.51 -8.89
C PHE A 32 -11.08 0.84 -7.40
N HIS A 33 -11.35 -0.17 -6.55
CA HIS A 33 -11.38 -0.04 -5.10
C HIS A 33 -9.98 0.18 -4.52
N LEU A 34 -9.86 1.16 -3.61
CA LEU A 34 -8.67 1.44 -2.80
C LEU A 34 -9.00 1.27 -1.32
N SER A 35 -8.06 0.70 -0.57
CA SER A 35 -8.11 0.57 0.89
C SER A 35 -6.70 0.46 1.48
N TYR A 36 -6.59 0.33 2.79
CA TYR A 36 -5.35 0.06 3.52
C TYR A 36 -4.16 0.92 3.06
N PRO A 37 -4.17 2.24 3.30
CA PRO A 37 -3.08 3.13 2.89
C PRO A 37 -1.86 2.95 3.79
N TYR A 38 -0.81 2.30 3.29
CA TYR A 38 0.47 2.23 3.98
C TYR A 38 1.35 3.40 3.56
N ILE A 39 1.66 4.30 4.49
CA ILE A 39 2.40 5.54 4.22
C ILE A 39 3.78 5.45 4.87
N PHE A 40 4.82 5.87 4.14
CA PHE A 40 6.20 5.91 4.63
C PHE A 40 6.98 7.07 3.99
N GLU A 41 8.07 7.45 4.62
CA GLU A 41 8.99 8.47 4.13
C GLU A 41 10.30 7.83 3.68
N TYR A 42 10.83 8.31 2.57
CA TYR A 42 12.14 7.91 2.05
C TYR A 42 12.77 9.03 1.22
N ASN A 43 14.05 9.36 1.52
CA ASN A 43 14.80 10.42 0.84
C ASN A 43 14.06 11.77 0.78
N GLY A 44 13.41 12.17 1.88
CA GLY A 44 12.68 13.44 1.98
C GLY A 44 11.38 13.48 1.17
N LYS A 45 10.92 12.35 0.65
CA LYS A 45 9.64 12.20 -0.05
C LYS A 45 8.71 11.29 0.73
N ILE A 46 7.41 11.54 0.61
CA ILE A 46 6.37 10.73 1.24
C ILE A 46 5.73 9.84 0.18
N PHE A 47 5.65 8.57 0.47
CA PHE A 47 5.07 7.54 -0.40
C PHE A 47 3.90 6.85 0.26
N MET A 48 3.04 6.26 -0.57
CA MET A 48 1.92 5.42 -0.15
C MET A 48 1.86 4.19 -1.03
N ILE A 49 1.65 3.04 -0.40
CA ILE A 49 1.25 1.80 -1.08
C ILE A 49 -0.13 1.43 -0.55
N PRO A 50 -1.22 1.84 -1.21
CA PRO A 50 -2.55 1.39 -0.84
C PRO A 50 -2.80 -0.02 -1.36
N GLU A 51 -3.78 -0.70 -0.81
CA GLU A 51 -4.29 -1.92 -1.41
C GLU A 51 -4.98 -1.61 -2.74
N THR A 52 -4.45 -2.18 -3.82
CA THR A 52 -4.90 -1.99 -5.21
C THR A 52 -5.24 -3.32 -5.90
N ASN A 53 -5.62 -4.31 -5.13
CA ASN A 53 -5.83 -5.70 -5.58
C ASN A 53 -6.77 -5.81 -6.80
N ARG A 54 -7.78 -4.93 -6.92
CA ARG A 54 -8.73 -4.90 -8.05
C ARG A 54 -8.09 -4.46 -9.37
N SER A 55 -6.93 -3.81 -9.35
CA SER A 55 -6.16 -3.47 -10.55
C SER A 55 -5.19 -4.58 -10.97
N PHE A 56 -5.04 -5.64 -10.17
CA PHE A 56 -4.01 -6.68 -10.35
C PHE A 56 -2.57 -6.14 -10.30
N GLU A 57 -2.37 -5.07 -9.55
CA GLU A 57 -1.07 -4.39 -9.41
C GLU A 57 -0.86 -3.96 -7.96
N VAL A 58 0.41 -3.90 -7.54
CA VAL A 58 0.84 -3.22 -6.32
C VAL A 58 1.46 -1.90 -6.76
N ARG A 59 0.81 -0.79 -6.42
CA ARG A 59 1.15 0.55 -6.90
C ARG A 59 1.80 1.40 -5.82
N LEU A 60 2.86 2.12 -6.22
CA LEU A 60 3.53 3.13 -5.41
C LEU A 60 3.07 4.52 -5.83
N TYR A 61 2.50 5.26 -4.89
CA TYR A 61 2.13 6.66 -5.05
C TYR A 61 3.12 7.56 -4.34
N GLU A 62 3.50 8.66 -4.98
CA GLU A 62 4.31 9.74 -4.38
C GLU A 62 3.41 10.92 -4.03
N CYS A 63 3.62 11.49 -2.86
CA CYS A 63 2.94 12.71 -2.45
C CYS A 63 3.53 13.92 -3.17
N LEU A 64 2.70 14.61 -3.94
CA LEU A 64 3.09 15.86 -4.63
C LEU A 64 2.88 17.08 -3.74
N ASN A 65 1.84 17.06 -2.93
CA ASN A 65 1.53 18.08 -1.93
C ASN A 65 0.76 17.44 -0.78
N PHE A 66 1.43 17.32 0.36
CA PHE A 66 0.84 16.68 1.54
C PHE A 66 -0.33 17.50 2.12
N PRO A 67 -1.41 16.87 2.51
CA PRO A 67 -1.64 15.42 2.61
C PRO A 67 -2.54 14.86 1.50
N ASP A 68 -3.00 15.63 0.56
CA ASP A 68 -4.14 15.31 -0.30
C ASP A 68 -3.85 15.24 -1.80
N LYS A 69 -2.60 15.47 -2.23
CA LYS A 69 -2.22 15.34 -3.65
C LYS A 69 -1.19 14.25 -3.85
N TRP A 70 -1.61 13.19 -4.51
CA TRP A 70 -0.82 11.99 -4.76
C TRP A 70 -0.85 11.59 -6.22
N GLU A 71 0.23 11.01 -6.71
CA GLU A 71 0.36 10.51 -8.07
C GLU A 71 0.93 9.09 -8.05
N CYS A 72 0.33 8.19 -8.84
CA CYS A 72 0.90 6.87 -9.07
C CYS A 72 2.19 7.00 -9.90
N LYS A 73 3.32 6.65 -9.31
CA LYS A 73 4.64 6.75 -9.96
C LYS A 73 5.11 5.42 -10.54
N HIS A 74 4.87 4.32 -9.83
CA HIS A 74 5.40 3.02 -10.21
C HIS A 74 4.42 1.90 -9.91
N ILE A 75 4.49 0.86 -10.74
CA ILE A 75 3.93 -0.45 -10.46
C ILE A 75 5.07 -1.32 -9.94
N LEU A 76 5.02 -1.69 -8.67
CA LEU A 76 6.06 -2.49 -8.02
C LEU A 76 5.98 -3.96 -8.43
N LEU A 77 4.77 -4.51 -8.44
CA LEU A 77 4.47 -5.92 -8.76
C LEU A 77 3.14 -6.02 -9.49
N ARG A 78 2.98 -7.10 -10.24
CA ARG A 78 1.70 -7.51 -10.83
C ARG A 78 1.18 -8.75 -10.13
N GLY A 79 -0.10 -8.75 -9.78
CA GLY A 79 -0.76 -9.84 -9.06
C GLY A 79 -1.89 -9.34 -8.17
N ARG A 80 -2.62 -10.28 -7.58
CA ARG A 80 -3.72 -9.99 -6.65
C ARG A 80 -3.24 -10.10 -5.21
N TYR A 81 -2.83 -8.97 -4.67
CA TYR A 81 -2.33 -8.88 -3.31
C TYR A 81 -3.13 -7.88 -2.49
N THR A 82 -3.20 -8.12 -1.19
CA THR A 82 -3.85 -7.27 -0.19
C THR A 82 -2.86 -6.89 0.90
N GLU A 83 -3.21 -5.88 1.67
CA GLU A 83 -2.54 -5.49 2.91
C GLU A 83 -1.02 -5.26 2.73
N PRO A 84 -0.58 -4.43 1.78
CA PRO A 84 0.85 -4.20 1.56
C PRO A 84 1.50 -3.53 2.77
N SER A 85 2.66 -4.05 3.18
CA SER A 85 3.49 -3.44 4.23
C SER A 85 4.95 -3.50 3.79
N ILE A 86 5.65 -2.38 3.89
CA ILE A 86 7.03 -2.26 3.41
C ILE A 86 7.96 -1.78 4.52
N ILE A 87 9.16 -2.30 4.55
CA ILE A 87 10.21 -1.88 5.48
C ILE A 87 11.58 -1.93 4.79
N MET A 88 12.46 -1.01 5.16
CA MET A 88 13.88 -1.06 4.80
C MET A 88 14.69 -1.61 5.97
N HIS A 89 15.55 -2.58 5.70
CA HIS A 89 16.51 -3.12 6.66
C HIS A 89 17.82 -3.41 5.93
N ASP A 90 18.95 -2.90 6.49
CA ASP A 90 20.29 -3.06 5.89
C ASP A 90 20.36 -2.70 4.39
N SER A 91 19.75 -1.56 4.02
CA SER A 91 19.68 -1.06 2.65
C SER A 91 18.91 -1.95 1.67
N ILE A 92 18.16 -2.92 2.16
CA ILE A 92 17.26 -3.76 1.38
C ILE A 92 15.81 -3.45 1.76
N TRP A 93 14.97 -3.29 0.76
CA TRP A 93 13.53 -3.17 0.91
C TRP A 93 12.89 -4.55 1.00
N TYR A 94 11.99 -4.72 1.95
CA TYR A 94 11.15 -5.91 2.13
C TYR A 94 9.69 -5.51 2.02
N LEU A 95 8.95 -6.18 1.15
CA LEU A 95 7.53 -5.95 0.89
C LEU A 95 6.74 -7.21 1.26
N PHE A 96 5.89 -7.08 2.26
CA PHE A 96 4.99 -8.12 2.73
C PHE A 96 3.64 -7.94 2.08
N LEU A 97 3.09 -9.02 1.55
CA LEU A 97 1.82 -9.03 0.82
C LEU A 97 1.03 -10.28 1.18
N THR A 98 -0.27 -10.12 1.43
CA THR A 98 -1.17 -11.26 1.53
C THR A 98 -1.72 -11.59 0.14
N GLU A 99 -1.59 -12.84 -0.30
CA GLU A 99 -2.18 -13.29 -1.56
C GLU A 99 -3.69 -13.38 -1.41
N THR A 100 -4.43 -12.74 -2.32
CA THR A 100 -5.89 -12.67 -2.25
C THR A 100 -6.53 -14.05 -2.40
N GLY A 101 -7.34 -14.41 -1.41
CA GLY A 101 -8.14 -15.64 -1.42
C GLY A 101 -7.41 -16.89 -0.94
N SER A 102 -6.14 -16.80 -0.57
CA SER A 102 -5.34 -17.96 -0.15
C SER A 102 -4.83 -17.88 1.31
N ASN A 103 -4.93 -16.73 1.97
CA ASN A 103 -4.34 -16.48 3.29
C ASN A 103 -2.84 -16.85 3.35
N ILE A 104 -2.13 -16.59 2.27
CA ILE A 104 -0.70 -16.82 2.16
C ILE A 104 0.03 -15.49 2.28
N LEU A 105 0.93 -15.38 3.25
CA LEU A 105 1.79 -14.23 3.41
C LEU A 105 3.07 -14.43 2.60
N ARG A 106 3.25 -13.59 1.59
CA ARG A 106 4.42 -13.58 0.71
C ARG A 106 5.38 -12.46 1.07
N LEU A 107 6.64 -12.68 0.81
CA LEU A 107 7.72 -11.73 1.00
C LEU A 107 8.45 -11.50 -0.31
N PHE A 108 8.57 -10.23 -0.69
CA PHE A 108 9.40 -9.77 -1.80
C PHE A 108 10.50 -8.86 -1.28
N TYR A 109 11.61 -8.76 -2.00
CA TYR A 109 12.70 -7.87 -1.63
C TYR A 109 13.36 -7.25 -2.85
N SER A 110 13.99 -6.09 -2.65
CA SER A 110 14.79 -5.38 -3.65
C SER A 110 15.79 -4.44 -2.97
N ASP A 111 16.91 -4.17 -3.62
CA ASP A 111 17.83 -3.10 -3.23
C ASP A 111 17.34 -1.71 -3.73
N LYS A 112 16.29 -1.68 -4.55
CA LYS A 112 15.67 -0.46 -5.10
C LYS A 112 14.19 -0.39 -4.77
N LEU A 113 13.73 0.79 -4.36
CA LEU A 113 12.31 0.98 -4.02
C LEU A 113 11.36 0.72 -5.20
N VAL A 114 11.77 1.10 -6.41
CA VAL A 114 10.85 1.20 -7.55
C VAL A 114 10.96 0.06 -8.56
N THR A 115 12.02 -0.74 -8.52
CA THR A 115 12.27 -1.82 -9.49
C THR A 115 12.90 -3.05 -8.84
N ASP A 116 13.08 -4.09 -9.66
CA ASP A 116 13.86 -5.30 -9.33
C ASP A 116 13.31 -6.09 -8.13
N TRP A 117 12.01 -5.99 -7.89
CA TRP A 117 11.35 -6.77 -6.85
C TRP A 117 11.32 -8.25 -7.23
N ILE A 118 11.91 -9.08 -6.38
CA ILE A 118 11.91 -10.55 -6.51
C ILE A 118 11.33 -11.21 -5.26
N GLU A 119 10.68 -12.34 -5.46
CA GLU A 119 10.15 -13.11 -4.34
C GLU A 119 11.32 -13.69 -3.52
N HIS A 120 11.26 -13.49 -2.22
CA HIS A 120 12.31 -13.96 -1.30
C HIS A 120 12.38 -15.48 -1.28
N PRO A 121 13.58 -16.12 -1.24
CA PRO A 121 13.70 -17.58 -1.25
C PRO A 121 12.96 -18.30 -0.13
N ARG A 122 12.71 -17.62 0.99
CA ARG A 122 11.92 -18.15 2.12
C ARG A 122 10.42 -17.85 2.03
N SER A 123 9.96 -17.21 0.95
CA SER A 123 8.53 -17.02 0.69
C SER A 123 7.90 -18.32 0.16
N PRO A 124 6.63 -18.62 0.48
CA PRO A 124 5.77 -17.90 1.42
C PRO A 124 6.24 -18.07 2.87
N ILE A 125 6.15 -17.02 3.67
CA ILE A 125 6.63 -17.05 5.06
C ILE A 125 5.58 -17.52 6.07
N LEU A 126 4.33 -17.52 5.68
CA LEU A 126 3.22 -18.04 6.47
C LEU A 126 2.08 -18.51 5.56
N VAL A 127 1.50 -19.66 5.87
CA VAL A 127 0.34 -20.26 5.20
C VAL A 127 -0.64 -20.65 6.29
N ASP A 128 -1.52 -19.74 6.69
CA ASP A 128 -2.46 -19.93 7.80
C ASP A 128 -3.59 -18.90 7.71
N ASP A 129 -4.70 -19.15 8.35
CA ASP A 129 -5.81 -18.18 8.50
C ASP A 129 -5.40 -16.87 9.21
N LYS A 130 -4.27 -16.89 9.91
CA LYS A 130 -3.64 -15.73 10.55
C LYS A 130 -2.60 -15.03 9.69
N ALA A 131 -2.31 -15.54 8.49
CA ALA A 131 -1.30 -15.04 7.58
C ALA A 131 -1.73 -13.75 6.90
N ARG A 132 -1.74 -12.65 7.64
CA ARG A 132 -2.03 -11.33 7.10
C ARG A 132 -0.86 -10.39 7.32
N ALA A 133 -0.55 -9.55 6.33
CA ALA A 133 0.50 -8.54 6.42
C ALA A 133 0.07 -7.30 7.21
N ARG A 134 -0.94 -7.42 8.07
CA ARG A 134 -1.40 -6.30 8.91
C ARG A 134 -0.35 -5.94 9.96
N SER A 135 -0.02 -4.69 10.01
CA SER A 135 0.76 -4.08 11.10
C SER A 135 -0.13 -3.76 12.29
#